data_8841f5ab218db20ef1ebd41dde7886e7
#
_entry.id   8841f5ab218db20ef1ebd41dde7886e7
#
_cell.length_a   1.000
_cell.length_b   1.000
_cell.length_c   1.000
_cell.angle_alpha   90.00
_cell.angle_beta   90.00
_cell.angle_gamma   90.00
#
_symmetry.space_group_name_H-M   'P 1'
#
loop_
_entity.id
_entity.type
_entity.pdbx_description
1 polymer ?
#
loop_
_entity_poly.entity_id
_entity_poly.type
_entity_poly.pdbx_seq_one_letter_code
_entity_poly.pdbx_strand_id
1 'polypeptide(L)'
;MDYLSIKALHIIFVITWFAGLFYIPRIFIYQTEALSKPEPEKSILQAQLALMAKRLWYIITWPSALITALLASILLYLQPQWIVLPFMQIKLILVGLLYGYHFSLHYIFKLLQLGVVKYSSMQLRIWNEVSTLILISVVFLICLLYTSDAADDMAS
;
A
#
# COMPACT_ATOMS: atom_id res chain seq x y z
N MET A 1 -25.99 1.75 6.93
CA MET A 1 -24.81 1.03 7.42
C MET A 1 -24.25 1.78 8.62
N ASP A 2 -24.00 1.10 9.71
CA ASP A 2 -23.54 1.72 10.94
C ASP A 2 -22.03 2.01 10.89
N TYR A 3 -21.54 2.81 11.86
CA TYR A 3 -20.14 3.20 11.94
C TYR A 3 -19.19 2.00 12.04
N LEU A 4 -19.56 1.00 12.84
CA LEU A 4 -18.72 -0.19 13.04
C LEU A 4 -18.59 -1.02 11.77
N SER A 5 -19.65 -1.13 10.98
CA SER A 5 -19.61 -1.84 9.71
C SER A 5 -18.72 -1.12 8.70
N ILE A 6 -18.81 0.20 8.61
CA ILE A 6 -17.95 1.01 7.73
C ILE A 6 -16.49 0.87 8.16
N LYS A 7 -16.22 0.92 9.46
CA LYS A 7 -14.87 0.76 10.00
C LYS A 7 -14.31 -0.63 9.68
N ALA A 8 -15.12 -1.68 9.80
CA ALA A 8 -14.70 -3.04 9.46
C ALA A 8 -14.34 -3.17 7.98
N LEU A 9 -15.17 -2.62 7.09
CA LEU A 9 -14.88 -2.61 5.66
C LEU A 9 -13.61 -1.81 5.35
N HIS A 10 -13.42 -0.67 6.02
CA HIS A 10 -12.21 0.14 5.86
C HIS A 10 -10.96 -0.68 6.20
N ILE A 11 -10.97 -1.40 7.30
CA ILE A 11 -9.84 -2.25 7.73
C ILE A 11 -9.57 -3.34 6.70
N ILE A 12 -10.62 -3.99 6.18
CA ILE A 12 -10.48 -5.04 5.15
C ILE A 12 -9.76 -4.48 3.92
N PHE A 13 -10.18 -3.32 3.43
CA PHE A 13 -9.56 -2.74 2.23
C PHE A 13 -8.16 -2.18 2.50
N VAL A 14 -7.88 -1.71 3.72
CA VAL A 14 -6.52 -1.35 4.13
C VAL A 14 -5.60 -2.57 4.03
N ILE A 15 -6.04 -3.72 4.54
CA ILE A 15 -5.25 -4.96 4.48
C ILE A 15 -5.00 -5.38 3.03
N THR A 16 -6.02 -5.33 2.18
CA THR A 16 -5.91 -5.68 0.77
C THR A 16 -4.96 -4.74 0.03
N TRP A 17 -5.05 -3.45 0.30
CA TRP A 17 -4.15 -2.45 -0.28
C TRP A 17 -2.70 -2.68 0.14
N PHE A 18 -2.47 -2.92 1.43
CA PHE A 18 -1.13 -3.18 1.96
C PHE A 18 -0.53 -4.45 1.36
N ALA A 19 -1.32 -5.50 1.20
CA ALA A 19 -0.86 -6.73 0.56
C ALA A 19 -0.37 -6.45 -0.88
N GLY A 20 -1.12 -5.63 -1.63
CA GLY A 20 -0.72 -5.22 -2.96
C GLY A 20 0.56 -4.39 -2.96
N LEU A 21 0.67 -3.42 -2.05
CA LEU A 21 1.86 -2.58 -1.93
C LEU A 21 3.11 -3.40 -1.56
N PHE A 22 2.96 -4.46 -0.78
CA PHE A 22 4.07 -5.34 -0.43
C PHE A 22 4.51 -6.22 -1.59
N TYR A 23 3.56 -6.72 -2.37
CA TYR A 23 3.89 -7.74 -3.36
C TYR A 23 4.32 -7.16 -4.71
N ILE A 24 3.75 -6.02 -5.12
CA ILE A 24 4.04 -5.46 -6.44
C ILE A 24 5.53 -5.14 -6.65
N PRO A 25 6.27 -4.59 -5.66
CA PRO A 25 7.71 -4.36 -5.85
C PRO A 25 8.49 -5.65 -6.07
N ARG A 26 8.05 -6.76 -5.49
CA ARG A 26 8.69 -8.06 -5.71
C ARG A 26 8.53 -8.51 -7.17
N ILE A 27 7.36 -8.29 -7.75
CA ILE A 27 7.13 -8.59 -9.17
C ILE A 27 8.05 -7.71 -10.02
N PHE A 28 8.22 -6.43 -9.68
CA PHE A 28 9.14 -5.53 -10.40
C PHE A 28 10.58 -6.04 -10.35
N ILE A 29 11.01 -6.52 -9.18
CA ILE A 29 12.35 -7.12 -9.02
C ILE A 29 12.49 -8.33 -9.93
N TYR A 30 11.52 -9.22 -9.96
CA TYR A 30 11.53 -10.42 -10.81
C TYR A 30 11.52 -10.05 -12.30
N GLN A 31 10.76 -9.04 -12.70
CA GLN A 31 10.78 -8.55 -14.08
C GLN A 31 12.16 -8.05 -14.48
N THR A 32 12.85 -7.33 -13.58
CA THR A 32 14.19 -6.81 -13.81
C THR A 32 15.20 -7.95 -13.89
N GLU A 33 15.13 -8.92 -12.99
CA GLU A 33 16.04 -10.07 -12.96
C GLU A 33 15.83 -10.99 -14.15
N ALA A 34 14.60 -11.10 -14.67
CA ALA A 34 14.30 -11.93 -15.84
C ALA A 34 15.03 -11.44 -17.10
N LEU A 35 15.45 -10.17 -17.15
CA LEU A 35 16.20 -9.63 -18.28
C LEU A 35 17.56 -10.32 -18.50
N SER A 36 18.13 -10.89 -17.44
CA SER A 36 19.41 -11.60 -17.54
C SER A 36 19.27 -13.07 -17.97
N LYS A 37 18.05 -13.56 -18.13
CA LYS A 37 17.80 -14.95 -18.55
C LYS A 37 17.97 -15.11 -20.06
N PRO A 38 18.37 -16.32 -20.52
CA PRO A 38 18.44 -16.60 -21.95
C PRO A 38 17.04 -16.76 -22.57
N GLU A 39 16.96 -16.55 -23.88
CA GLU A 39 15.74 -16.88 -24.63
C GLU A 39 15.60 -18.41 -24.78
N PRO A 40 14.39 -18.98 -24.78
CA PRO A 40 13.08 -18.33 -24.74
C PRO A 40 12.55 -18.02 -23.31
N GLU A 41 13.28 -18.40 -22.28
CA GLU A 41 12.88 -18.25 -20.89
C GLU A 41 12.61 -16.78 -20.55
N LYS A 42 13.47 -15.87 -21.01
CA LYS A 42 13.35 -14.43 -20.78
C LYS A 42 11.99 -13.89 -21.25
N SER A 43 11.61 -14.16 -22.50
CA SER A 43 10.34 -13.67 -23.07
C SER A 43 9.13 -14.26 -22.35
N ILE A 44 9.17 -15.53 -21.99
CA ILE A 44 8.08 -16.20 -21.27
C ILE A 44 7.90 -15.59 -19.89
N LEU A 45 8.99 -15.44 -19.14
CA LEU A 45 8.95 -14.86 -17.79
C LEU A 45 8.48 -13.41 -17.83
N GLN A 46 8.98 -12.60 -18.75
CA GLN A 46 8.58 -11.20 -18.85
C GLN A 46 7.09 -11.06 -19.17
N ALA A 47 6.56 -11.85 -20.08
CA ALA A 47 5.14 -11.81 -20.40
C ALA A 47 4.27 -12.22 -19.20
N GLN A 48 4.67 -13.28 -18.50
CA GLN A 48 3.91 -13.76 -17.34
C GLN A 48 3.97 -12.76 -16.17
N LEU A 49 5.14 -12.24 -15.86
CA LEU A 49 5.31 -11.29 -14.76
C LEU A 49 4.60 -9.97 -15.05
N ALA A 50 4.64 -9.50 -16.30
CA ALA A 50 3.91 -8.29 -16.69
C ALA A 50 2.40 -8.46 -16.53
N LEU A 51 1.87 -9.63 -16.88
CA LEU A 51 0.45 -9.94 -16.70
C LEU A 51 0.08 -10.00 -15.21
N MET A 52 0.90 -10.65 -14.40
CA MET A 52 0.70 -10.73 -12.94
C MET A 52 0.72 -9.35 -12.30
N ALA A 53 1.67 -8.50 -12.69
CA ALA A 53 1.78 -7.14 -12.19
C ALA A 53 0.52 -6.33 -12.56
N LYS A 54 0.09 -6.43 -13.79
CA LYS A 54 -1.10 -5.71 -14.28
C LYS A 54 -2.36 -6.10 -13.51
N ARG A 55 -2.56 -7.41 -13.31
CA ARG A 55 -3.72 -7.92 -12.59
C ARG A 55 -3.70 -7.51 -11.12
N LEU A 56 -2.57 -7.68 -10.45
CA LEU A 56 -2.42 -7.29 -9.04
C LEU A 56 -2.65 -5.79 -8.88
N TRP A 57 -2.09 -4.98 -9.77
CA TRP A 57 -2.13 -3.52 -9.65
C TRP A 57 -3.53 -2.96 -9.92
N TYR A 58 -4.14 -3.34 -11.02
CA TYR A 58 -5.41 -2.76 -11.45
C TYR A 58 -6.65 -3.45 -10.88
N ILE A 59 -6.57 -4.72 -10.51
CA ILE A 59 -7.74 -5.45 -9.98
C ILE A 59 -7.81 -5.38 -8.47
N ILE A 60 -6.67 -5.40 -7.79
CA ILE A 60 -6.60 -5.50 -6.33
C ILE A 60 -6.11 -4.20 -5.70
N THR A 61 -4.92 -3.72 -6.08
CA THR A 61 -4.24 -2.64 -5.36
C THR A 61 -4.89 -1.27 -5.58
N TRP A 62 -5.14 -0.87 -6.81
CA TRP A 62 -5.79 0.41 -7.10
C TRP A 62 -7.22 0.48 -6.55
N PRO A 63 -8.10 -0.51 -6.79
CA PRO A 63 -9.43 -0.47 -6.21
C PRO A 63 -9.40 -0.40 -4.69
N SER A 64 -8.52 -1.17 -4.04
CA SER A 64 -8.40 -1.15 -2.58
C SER A 64 -7.94 0.21 -2.07
N ALA A 65 -6.98 0.86 -2.75
CA ALA A 65 -6.51 2.19 -2.38
C ALA A 65 -7.63 3.23 -2.47
N LEU A 66 -8.42 3.20 -3.55
CA LEU A 66 -9.51 4.13 -3.74
C LEU A 66 -10.64 3.92 -2.74
N ILE A 67 -11.02 2.66 -2.49
CA ILE A 67 -12.07 2.33 -1.53
C ILE A 67 -11.60 2.68 -0.11
N THR A 68 -10.34 2.43 0.23
CA THR A 68 -9.78 2.81 1.52
C THR A 68 -9.88 4.31 1.74
N ALA A 69 -9.52 5.12 0.75
CA ALA A 69 -9.62 6.58 0.84
C ALA A 69 -11.07 7.03 1.01
N LEU A 70 -12.00 6.44 0.26
CA LEU A 70 -13.41 6.76 0.35
C LEU A 70 -13.97 6.45 1.74
N LEU A 71 -13.70 5.24 2.24
CA LEU A 71 -14.19 4.83 3.55
C LEU A 71 -13.55 5.64 4.68
N ALA A 72 -12.25 5.97 4.58
CA ALA A 72 -11.58 6.84 5.54
C ALA A 72 -12.23 8.23 5.57
N SER A 73 -12.56 8.78 4.41
CA SER A 73 -13.24 10.06 4.31
C SER A 73 -14.62 10.04 4.96
N ILE A 74 -15.38 8.95 4.75
CA ILE A 74 -16.69 8.78 5.38
C ILE A 74 -16.55 8.69 6.90
N LEU A 75 -15.58 7.94 7.40
CA LEU A 75 -15.34 7.79 8.83
C LEU A 75 -14.99 9.12 9.49
N LEU A 76 -14.13 9.93 8.85
CA LEU A 76 -13.78 11.25 9.34
C LEU A 76 -14.97 12.21 9.28
N TYR A 77 -15.83 12.09 8.27
CA TYR A 77 -17.04 12.89 8.17
C TYR A 77 -18.01 12.58 9.31
N LEU A 78 -18.14 11.31 9.67
CA LEU A 78 -19.01 10.88 10.78
C LEU A 78 -18.44 11.23 12.15
N GLN A 79 -17.12 11.32 12.28
CA GLN A 79 -16.43 11.62 13.54
C GLN A 79 -15.37 12.71 13.30
N PRO A 80 -15.80 13.95 12.98
CA PRO A 80 -14.86 15.00 12.61
C PRO A 80 -13.92 15.44 13.73
N GLN A 81 -14.28 15.20 14.99
CA GLN A 81 -13.43 15.53 16.13
C GLN A 81 -12.07 14.80 16.14
N TRP A 82 -11.96 13.70 15.41
CA TRP A 82 -10.71 12.93 15.36
C TRP A 82 -9.60 13.68 14.63
N ILE A 83 -9.95 14.59 13.72
CA ILE A 83 -8.95 15.32 12.90
C ILE A 83 -8.02 16.17 13.76
N VAL A 84 -8.52 16.74 14.87
CA VAL A 84 -7.73 17.62 15.73
C VAL A 84 -6.82 16.87 16.71
N LEU A 85 -6.97 15.55 16.82
CA LEU A 85 -6.14 14.76 17.73
C LEU A 85 -4.74 14.58 17.13
N PRO A 86 -3.66 14.77 17.94
CA PRO A 86 -2.30 14.66 17.43
C PRO A 86 -1.98 13.34 16.76
N PHE A 87 -2.45 12.22 17.32
CA PHE A 87 -2.19 10.90 16.75
C PHE A 87 -2.86 10.73 15.38
N MET A 88 -4.06 11.29 15.20
CA MET A 88 -4.75 11.23 13.93
C MET A 88 -4.00 12.03 12.87
N GLN A 89 -3.43 13.18 13.26
CA GLN A 89 -2.61 14.00 12.35
C GLN A 89 -1.36 13.24 11.90
N ILE A 90 -0.68 12.56 12.83
CA ILE A 90 0.49 11.72 12.51
C ILE A 90 0.07 10.56 11.58
N LYS A 91 -1.04 9.92 11.87
CA LYS A 91 -1.57 8.83 11.04
C LYS A 91 -1.88 9.32 9.62
N LEU A 92 -2.49 10.50 9.48
CA LEU A 92 -2.81 11.07 8.18
C LEU A 92 -1.54 11.39 7.38
N ILE A 93 -0.49 11.88 8.05
CA ILE A 93 0.81 12.12 7.41
C ILE A 93 1.40 10.82 6.90
N LEU A 94 1.41 9.76 7.72
CA LEU A 94 1.94 8.45 7.32
C LEU A 94 1.14 7.84 6.18
N VAL A 95 -0.17 7.97 6.20
CA VAL A 95 -1.04 7.50 5.11
C VAL A 95 -0.76 8.29 3.84
N GLY A 96 -0.55 9.60 3.95
CA GLY A 96 -0.14 10.44 2.82
C GLY A 96 1.17 9.96 2.20
N LEU A 97 2.14 9.57 3.02
CA LEU A 97 3.40 8.98 2.55
C LEU A 97 3.16 7.65 1.83
N LEU A 98 2.23 6.83 2.31
CA LEU A 98 1.87 5.58 1.65
C LEU A 98 1.24 5.82 0.28
N TYR A 99 0.38 6.82 0.14
CA TYR A 99 -0.17 7.17 -1.17
C TYR A 99 0.92 7.72 -2.10
N GLY A 100 1.87 8.50 -1.58
CA GLY A 100 3.05 8.91 -2.34
C GLY A 100 3.86 7.72 -2.83
N TYR A 101 4.07 6.74 -1.96
CA TYR A 101 4.73 5.48 -2.32
C TYR A 101 3.93 4.73 -3.39
N HIS A 102 2.62 4.65 -3.26
CA HIS A 102 1.73 4.04 -4.24
C HIS A 102 1.89 4.67 -5.62
N PHE A 103 1.94 6.00 -5.69
CA PHE A 103 2.16 6.69 -6.96
C PHE A 103 3.55 6.44 -7.53
N SER A 104 4.57 6.32 -6.68
CA SER A 104 5.91 5.97 -7.14
C SER A 104 5.94 4.57 -7.76
N LEU A 105 5.23 3.62 -7.16
CA LEU A 105 5.08 2.27 -7.71
C LEU A 105 4.31 2.28 -9.03
N HIS A 106 3.31 3.13 -9.14
CA HIS A 106 2.58 3.28 -10.40
C HIS A 106 3.49 3.75 -11.53
N TYR A 107 4.38 4.70 -11.24
CA TYR A 107 5.37 5.17 -12.21
C TYR A 107 6.29 4.02 -12.65
N ILE A 108 6.83 3.26 -11.70
CA ILE A 108 7.69 2.10 -12.00
C ILE A 108 6.90 1.05 -12.80
N PHE A 109 5.66 0.79 -12.42
CA PHE A 109 4.77 -0.14 -13.13
C PHE A 109 4.61 0.26 -14.59
N LYS A 110 4.34 1.52 -14.86
CA LYS A 110 4.19 2.03 -16.22
C LYS A 110 5.47 1.84 -17.04
N LEU A 111 6.63 2.14 -16.45
CA LEU A 111 7.91 1.94 -17.12
C LEU A 111 8.14 0.48 -17.49
N LEU A 112 7.90 -0.44 -16.57
CA LEU A 112 8.12 -1.86 -16.80
C LEU A 112 7.12 -2.45 -17.80
N GLN A 113 5.88 -1.96 -17.84
CA GLN A 113 4.90 -2.37 -18.85
C GLN A 113 5.32 -1.94 -20.25
N LEU A 114 6.04 -0.83 -20.36
CA LEU A 114 6.61 -0.38 -21.65
C LEU A 114 7.94 -1.05 -21.97
N GLY A 115 8.44 -1.93 -21.12
CA GLY A 115 9.71 -2.60 -21.30
C GLY A 115 10.93 -1.74 -20.96
N VAL A 116 10.72 -0.61 -20.28
CA VAL A 116 11.81 0.30 -19.88
C VAL A 116 12.27 -0.08 -18.48
N VAL A 117 13.56 -0.42 -18.34
CA VAL A 117 14.17 -0.75 -17.05
C VAL A 117 15.06 0.43 -16.65
N LYS A 118 14.53 1.28 -15.77
CA LYS A 118 15.24 2.47 -15.27
C LYS A 118 15.98 2.19 -13.98
N TYR A 119 15.46 1.27 -13.15
CA TYR A 119 15.99 0.98 -11.82
C TYR A 119 16.55 -0.44 -11.77
N SER A 120 17.67 -0.62 -11.03
CA SER A 120 18.24 -1.95 -10.80
C SER A 120 17.41 -2.74 -9.79
N SER A 121 17.59 -4.06 -9.74
CA SER A 121 16.92 -4.90 -8.75
C SER A 121 17.28 -4.49 -7.32
N MET A 122 18.52 -4.05 -7.09
CA MET A 122 18.96 -3.57 -5.77
C MET A 122 18.20 -2.29 -5.37
N GLN A 123 18.04 -1.34 -6.29
CA GLN A 123 17.28 -0.12 -6.02
C GLN A 123 15.83 -0.41 -5.70
N LEU A 124 15.22 -1.36 -6.42
CA LEU A 124 13.84 -1.77 -6.16
C LEU A 124 13.70 -2.46 -4.81
N ARG A 125 14.68 -3.28 -4.41
CA ARG A 125 14.71 -3.91 -3.09
C ARG A 125 14.77 -2.88 -1.97
N ILE A 126 15.64 -1.88 -2.11
CA ILE A 126 15.77 -0.78 -1.14
C ILE A 126 14.44 -0.02 -1.02
N TRP A 127 13.81 0.27 -2.16
CA TRP A 127 12.53 0.98 -2.17
C TRP A 127 11.42 0.17 -1.49
N ASN A 128 11.43 -1.16 -1.68
CA ASN A 128 10.50 -2.06 -0.98
C ASN A 128 10.72 -2.03 0.53
N GLU A 129 11.97 -1.99 0.99
CA GLU A 129 12.27 -1.90 2.43
C GLU A 129 11.77 -0.58 3.03
N VAL A 130 11.83 0.52 2.29
CA VAL A 130 11.28 1.81 2.72
C VAL A 130 9.78 1.67 3.02
N SER A 131 9.02 1.01 2.13
CA SER A 131 7.59 0.79 2.35
C SER A 131 7.31 -0.09 3.56
N THR A 132 8.14 -1.11 3.77
CA THR A 132 8.03 -2.00 4.93
C THR A 132 8.18 -1.22 6.22
N LEU A 133 9.15 -0.31 6.29
CA LEU A 133 9.36 0.53 7.47
C LEU A 133 8.17 1.45 7.71
N ILE A 134 7.62 2.06 6.67
CA ILE A 134 6.43 2.91 6.78
C ILE A 134 5.23 2.10 7.29
N LEU A 135 5.01 0.91 6.73
CA LEU A 135 3.91 0.04 7.13
C LEU A 135 4.03 -0.41 8.58
N ILE A 136 5.22 -0.80 9.03
CA ILE A 136 5.48 -1.16 10.42
C ILE A 136 5.16 0.02 11.33
N SER A 137 5.61 1.22 10.96
CA SER A 137 5.35 2.45 11.73
C SER A 137 3.86 2.73 11.85
N VAL A 138 3.11 2.60 10.75
CA VAL A 138 1.65 2.82 10.75
C VAL A 138 0.94 1.82 11.66
N VAL A 139 1.30 0.53 11.56
CA VAL A 139 0.67 -0.52 12.37
C VAL A 139 0.97 -0.32 13.85
N PHE A 140 2.22 -0.04 14.21
CA PHE A 140 2.58 0.24 15.60
C PHE A 140 1.83 1.45 16.14
N LEU A 141 1.75 2.52 15.37
CA LEU A 141 1.04 3.73 15.77
C LEU A 141 -0.44 3.44 16.04
N ILE A 142 -1.10 2.70 15.15
CA ILE A 142 -2.49 2.32 15.30
C ILE A 142 -2.69 1.48 16.58
N CYS A 143 -1.84 0.48 16.82
CA CYS A 143 -1.94 -0.38 17.99
C CYS A 143 -1.73 0.38 19.29
N LEU A 144 -0.72 1.26 19.33
CA LEU A 144 -0.44 2.06 20.52
C LEU A 144 -1.59 3.01 20.85
N LEU A 145 -2.21 3.58 19.81
CA LEU A 145 -3.31 4.52 19.99
C LEU A 145 -4.59 3.82 20.43
N TYR A 146 -4.86 2.64 19.89
CA TYR A 146 -6.02 1.84 20.33
C TYR A 146 -5.91 1.50 21.79
N THR A 147 -4.71 1.15 22.28
CA THR A 147 -4.47 0.86 23.69
C THR A 147 -4.67 2.10 24.54
N SER A 148 -4.17 3.24 24.09
CA SER A 148 -4.31 4.52 24.81
C SER A 148 -5.76 4.96 24.91
N ASP A 149 -6.51 4.89 23.80
CA ASP A 149 -7.93 5.25 23.79
C ASP A 149 -8.76 4.32 24.69
N ALA A 150 -8.49 3.03 24.67
CA ALA A 150 -9.17 2.07 25.54
C ALA A 150 -8.86 2.36 27.02
N ALA A 151 -7.62 2.74 27.35
CA ALA A 151 -7.24 3.11 28.72
C ALA A 151 -7.95 4.39 29.17
N ASP A 152 -8.04 5.40 28.28
CA ASP A 152 -8.75 6.63 28.57
C ASP A 152 -10.25 6.41 28.78
N ASP A 153 -10.87 5.58 27.96
CA ASP A 153 -12.28 5.21 28.11
C ASP A 153 -12.54 4.48 29.44
N MET A 154 -11.63 3.63 29.87
CA MET A 154 -11.74 2.93 31.14
C MET A 154 -11.48 3.84 32.33
N ALA A 155 -10.69 4.90 32.17
CA ALA A 155 -10.41 5.86 33.23
C ALA A 155 -11.54 6.87 33.44
N SER A 156 -12.38 7.08 32.41
CA SER A 156 -13.51 7.99 32.51
C SER A 156 -14.76 7.29 33.01
#